data_0a1ce9c6e963f66a379c57f7c582bd99
#
_entry.id   0a1ce9c6e963f66a379c57f7c582bd99
#
_cell.length_a   1.000
_cell.length_b   1.000
_cell.length_c   1.000
_cell.angle_alpha   90.00
_cell.angle_beta   90.00
_cell.angle_gamma   90.00
#
_symmetry.space_group_name_H-M   'P 1'
#
loop_
_entity.id
_entity.type
_entity.pdbx_description
1 polymer ?
#
loop_
_entity_poly.entity_id
_entity_poly.type
_entity_poly.pdbx_seq_one_letter_code
_entity_poly.pdbx_strand_id
1 'polypeptide(L)'
;MNLASRMHGPHKRSALMRFSMSGRLTPLLIGLLCISLVGATLEFGHGHLHVLTAKINPQVVIPQYPNGPGGQDVLRLSRTASSIGEDPEFLSVTLLPGRGMNVFQIMALVPGRGDVPLLASPSLASAASLLNGQGVDSSGTNSTALGGALLLPWARRLTGAPVSSDASTPLLQTEWQGQMFQVPADAPGSSTSVEGLLLKQATSTVQTEVLPDGQSAFAVFQPGSFSGQWPSSLEITVRVELEAHDLDLTMTAKNTGGRPMPLGAGWQPIFSLPSSGRGSALLMIPSTTVSEVDHGTMLPTGRTVSVAHTPLDFSSAGGTRLGPGGIDETYTDLHKSPQAAEPVAELRDPASDLLLRLVALSPSITNLHVLAPLNKNWISISPNTNFDDPLGPEWASPHSSGMVTLAPGESLQWKVRLEIGRISTLAGAN
;
A
#
# COMPACT_ATOMS: atom_id res chain seq x y z
N MET A 1 5.38 -73.33 -17.73
CA MET A 1 5.19 -74.23 -16.58
C MET A 1 4.24 -73.50 -15.63
N ASN A 2 2.94 -73.83 -15.70
CA ASN A 2 2.14 -74.72 -14.82
C ASN A 2 2.04 -74.12 -13.40
N LEU A 3 0.90 -73.97 -12.75
CA LEU A 3 -0.50 -74.40 -12.78
C LEU A 3 -1.24 -73.57 -11.73
N ALA A 4 -2.35 -72.99 -11.94
CA ALA A 4 -3.73 -73.31 -11.64
C ALA A 4 -4.02 -74.03 -10.30
N SER A 5 -4.97 -73.46 -9.53
CA SER A 5 -6.08 -74.16 -8.84
C SER A 5 -6.87 -73.20 -7.95
N ARG A 6 -8.07 -72.78 -8.24
CA ARG A 6 -9.43 -73.24 -7.84
C ARG A 6 -9.62 -73.62 -6.35
N MET A 7 -10.59 -72.93 -5.67
CA MET A 7 -11.84 -73.54 -5.11
C MET A 7 -12.60 -72.47 -4.27
N HIS A 8 -13.81 -72.14 -4.62
CA HIS A 8 -15.16 -72.51 -4.16
C HIS A 8 -15.52 -72.14 -2.69
N GLY A 9 -16.46 -71.28 -2.57
CA GLY A 9 -17.57 -70.82 -1.84
C GLY A 9 -17.86 -71.37 -0.41
N PRO A 10 -18.88 -70.92 0.30
CA PRO A 10 -20.28 -70.76 -0.12
C PRO A 10 -21.05 -69.57 0.47
N HIS A 11 -22.24 -69.39 -0.06
CA HIS A 11 -23.32 -68.51 0.34
C HIS A 11 -23.70 -68.54 1.82
N LYS A 12 -23.94 -67.31 2.40
CA LYS A 12 -24.89 -67.18 3.55
C LYS A 12 -25.96 -66.17 3.22
N ARG A 13 -27.20 -66.65 3.18
CA ARG A 13 -28.44 -65.89 3.09
C ARG A 13 -28.63 -65.14 4.42
N SER A 14 -28.81 -63.82 4.39
CA SER A 14 -29.34 -63.08 5.50
C SER A 14 -30.83 -62.83 5.31
N ALA A 15 -31.59 -63.23 6.32
CA ALA A 15 -33.04 -63.13 6.41
C ALA A 15 -33.50 -61.70 6.53
N LEU A 16 -34.46 -61.32 5.68
CA LEU A 16 -35.24 -60.08 5.81
C LEU A 16 -36.24 -60.25 6.98
N MET A 17 -35.99 -59.55 8.08
CA MET A 17 -37.01 -59.35 9.13
C MET A 17 -37.97 -58.26 8.67
N ARG A 18 -39.19 -58.66 8.35
CA ARG A 18 -40.35 -57.78 8.14
C ARG A 18 -40.87 -57.35 9.52
N PHE A 19 -40.63 -56.07 9.89
CA PHE A 19 -41.36 -55.45 10.99
C PHE A 19 -42.68 -54.85 10.42
N SER A 20 -43.80 -55.42 10.86
CA SER A 20 -45.14 -54.85 10.67
C SER A 20 -45.39 -53.81 11.77
N MET A 21 -45.31 -52.54 11.47
CA MET A 21 -45.77 -51.48 12.39
C MET A 21 -47.22 -51.14 12.12
N SER A 22 -48.05 -51.24 13.18
CA SER A 22 -49.47 -50.94 13.17
C SER A 22 -49.74 -49.45 12.87
N GLY A 23 -50.63 -49.21 11.98
CA GLY A 23 -50.91 -47.97 11.24
C GLY A 23 -51.55 -46.79 11.99
N ARG A 24 -51.20 -46.52 13.26
CA ARG A 24 -51.71 -45.35 13.99
C ARG A 24 -50.68 -44.36 14.56
N LEU A 25 -49.40 -44.67 14.51
CA LEU A 25 -48.35 -43.77 14.97
C LEU A 25 -47.59 -43.05 13.85
N THR A 26 -47.77 -43.46 12.61
CA THR A 26 -47.04 -42.92 11.45
C THR A 26 -47.36 -41.46 11.10
N PRO A 27 -48.65 -40.99 11.20
CA PRO A 27 -48.93 -39.58 10.84
C PRO A 27 -48.37 -38.58 11.87
N LEU A 28 -48.27 -38.99 13.15
CA LEU A 28 -47.74 -38.09 14.20
C LEU A 28 -46.21 -37.88 14.10
N LEU A 29 -45.50 -38.95 13.76
CA LEU A 29 -44.04 -38.89 13.56
C LEU A 29 -43.66 -38.11 12.27
N ILE A 30 -44.41 -38.26 11.20
CA ILE A 30 -44.20 -37.51 9.98
C ILE A 30 -44.53 -36.03 10.20
N GLY A 31 -45.59 -35.69 10.95
CA GLY A 31 -45.94 -34.32 11.28
C GLY A 31 -44.82 -33.65 12.14
N LEU A 32 -44.26 -34.34 13.14
CA LEU A 32 -43.16 -33.83 13.96
C LEU A 32 -41.87 -33.66 13.13
N LEU A 33 -41.56 -34.57 12.20
CA LEU A 33 -40.41 -34.48 11.34
C LEU A 33 -40.54 -33.31 10.36
N CYS A 34 -41.75 -33.08 9.80
CA CYS A 34 -42.02 -31.94 8.93
C CYS A 34 -41.92 -30.58 9.68
N ILE A 35 -42.42 -30.50 10.91
CA ILE A 35 -42.34 -29.29 11.73
C ILE A 35 -40.86 -29.00 12.12
N SER A 36 -40.06 -30.02 12.45
CA SER A 36 -38.65 -29.84 12.72
C SER A 36 -37.83 -29.46 11.45
N LEU A 37 -38.20 -30.01 10.28
CA LEU A 37 -37.56 -29.59 9.01
C LEU A 37 -37.92 -28.15 8.62
N VAL A 38 -39.16 -27.73 8.81
CA VAL A 38 -39.59 -26.34 8.54
C VAL A 38 -38.99 -25.37 9.56
N GLY A 39 -38.89 -25.77 10.83
CA GLY A 39 -38.16 -24.99 11.86
C GLY A 39 -36.69 -24.82 11.53
N ALA A 40 -36.01 -25.91 11.15
CA ALA A 40 -34.60 -25.87 10.77
C ALA A 40 -34.35 -25.05 9.47
N THR A 41 -35.25 -25.14 8.49
CA THR A 41 -35.14 -24.31 7.26
C THR A 41 -35.45 -22.85 7.52
N LEU A 42 -36.35 -22.51 8.47
CA LEU A 42 -36.59 -21.12 8.88
C LEU A 42 -35.43 -20.55 9.69
N GLU A 43 -34.82 -21.31 10.62
CA GLU A 43 -33.61 -20.87 11.35
C GLU A 43 -32.41 -20.75 10.43
N PHE A 44 -32.19 -21.70 9.51
CA PHE A 44 -31.13 -21.59 8.49
C PHE A 44 -31.41 -20.45 7.50
N GLY A 45 -32.67 -20.23 7.12
CA GLY A 45 -33.06 -19.13 6.24
C GLY A 45 -32.85 -17.77 6.91
N HIS A 46 -33.20 -17.63 8.19
CA HIS A 46 -32.95 -16.37 8.94
C HIS A 46 -31.47 -16.12 9.20
N GLY A 47 -30.69 -17.16 9.54
CA GLY A 47 -29.24 -17.04 9.67
C GLY A 47 -28.54 -16.64 8.37
N HIS A 48 -28.97 -17.20 7.23
CA HIS A 48 -28.44 -16.82 5.93
C HIS A 48 -28.94 -15.45 5.47
N LEU A 49 -30.16 -15.03 5.80
CA LEU A 49 -30.65 -13.68 5.52
C LEU A 49 -29.94 -12.62 6.36
N HIS A 50 -29.62 -12.90 7.63
CA HIS A 50 -28.78 -11.99 8.44
C HIS A 50 -27.34 -11.92 7.97
N VAL A 51 -26.75 -13.02 7.49
CA VAL A 51 -25.41 -13.02 6.90
C VAL A 51 -25.40 -12.36 5.53
N LEU A 52 -26.49 -12.48 4.75
CA LEU A 52 -26.62 -11.81 3.45
C LEU A 52 -26.95 -10.31 3.57
N THR A 53 -27.69 -9.88 4.62
CA THR A 53 -27.93 -8.45 4.88
C THR A 53 -26.73 -7.77 5.57
N ALA A 54 -25.87 -8.50 6.28
CA ALA A 54 -24.60 -7.98 6.80
C ALA A 54 -23.50 -7.91 5.71
N LYS A 55 -23.65 -8.62 4.60
CA LYS A 55 -22.89 -8.38 3.35
C LYS A 55 -23.63 -7.35 2.52
N ILE A 56 -23.69 -6.10 3.00
CA ILE A 56 -24.02 -4.95 2.16
C ILE A 56 -22.95 -4.95 1.06
N ASN A 57 -23.44 -5.21 -0.13
CA ASN A 57 -22.71 -5.34 -1.38
C ASN A 57 -21.71 -4.18 -1.55
N PRO A 58 -20.40 -4.40 -1.44
CA PRO A 58 -19.48 -3.43 -1.99
C PRO A 58 -19.76 -3.38 -3.49
N GLN A 59 -20.01 -2.19 -4.01
CA GLN A 59 -20.25 -2.03 -5.44
C GLN A 59 -19.04 -2.55 -6.18
N VAL A 60 -19.22 -3.58 -7.00
CA VAL A 60 -18.19 -4.03 -7.93
C VAL A 60 -17.94 -2.87 -8.89
N VAL A 61 -16.72 -2.36 -8.90
CA VAL A 61 -16.34 -1.29 -9.82
C VAL A 61 -16.42 -1.83 -11.24
N ILE A 62 -17.30 -1.22 -12.03
CA ILE A 62 -17.33 -1.49 -13.47
C ILE A 62 -16.14 -0.76 -14.08
N PRO A 63 -15.26 -1.48 -14.77
CA PRO A 63 -14.05 -0.90 -15.38
C PRO A 63 -14.38 0.25 -16.33
N GLN A 64 -13.75 1.40 -16.11
CA GLN A 64 -13.90 2.54 -17.01
C GLN A 64 -12.86 2.57 -18.16
N TYR A 65 -11.77 1.84 -18.01
CA TYR A 65 -10.65 1.83 -18.96
C TYR A 65 -10.09 0.41 -19.09
N PRO A 66 -10.65 -0.41 -20.00
CA PRO A 66 -10.15 -1.76 -20.22
C PRO A 66 -8.67 -1.72 -20.68
N ASN A 67 -7.85 -2.58 -20.09
CA ASN A 67 -6.40 -2.65 -20.30
C ASN A 67 -5.60 -1.45 -19.76
N GLY A 68 -5.96 -0.93 -18.60
CA GLY A 68 -5.15 0.04 -17.87
C GLY A 68 -3.73 -0.47 -17.54
N PRO A 69 -2.87 0.39 -16.99
CA PRO A 69 -1.52 0.00 -16.58
C PRO A 69 -1.54 -1.23 -15.67
N GLY A 70 -0.72 -2.24 -16.00
CA GLY A 70 -0.69 -3.51 -15.27
C GLY A 70 -1.83 -4.49 -15.64
N GLY A 71 -2.58 -4.22 -16.72
CA GLY A 71 -3.59 -5.13 -17.26
C GLY A 71 -4.90 -5.17 -16.48
N GLN A 72 -5.12 -4.27 -15.55
CA GLN A 72 -6.38 -4.08 -14.84
C GLN A 72 -6.94 -2.69 -15.06
N ASP A 73 -8.25 -2.57 -14.91
CA ASP A 73 -8.94 -1.31 -15.13
C ASP A 73 -8.57 -0.27 -14.08
N VAL A 74 -8.47 0.96 -14.54
CA VAL A 74 -8.19 2.11 -13.69
C VAL A 74 -9.41 2.40 -12.82
N LEU A 75 -9.19 2.54 -11.52
CA LEU A 75 -10.21 2.91 -10.56
C LEU A 75 -10.14 4.41 -10.28
N ARG A 76 -11.29 5.08 -10.32
CA ARG A 76 -11.40 6.47 -9.92
C ARG A 76 -12.43 6.63 -8.79
N LEU A 77 -11.95 7.08 -7.64
CA LEU A 77 -12.80 7.63 -6.59
C LEU A 77 -13.07 9.10 -6.90
N SER A 78 -14.27 9.58 -6.65
CA SER A 78 -14.65 10.97 -6.93
C SER A 78 -15.70 11.47 -5.96
N ARG A 79 -15.71 12.78 -5.76
CA ARG A 79 -16.73 13.50 -5.01
C ARG A 79 -17.10 14.80 -5.73
N THR A 80 -18.22 15.38 -5.37
CA THR A 80 -18.63 16.68 -5.85
C THR A 80 -18.11 17.75 -4.90
N ALA A 81 -17.48 18.79 -5.42
CA ALA A 81 -17.02 19.91 -4.60
C ALA A 81 -18.18 20.59 -3.88
N SER A 82 -17.90 21.13 -2.70
CA SER A 82 -18.85 21.93 -1.94
C SER A 82 -19.23 23.20 -2.72
N SER A 83 -20.49 23.58 -2.71
CA SER A 83 -20.98 24.77 -3.44
C SER A 83 -20.53 26.10 -2.82
N ILE A 84 -19.89 26.06 -1.64
CA ILE A 84 -19.47 27.24 -0.85
C ILE A 84 -17.94 27.28 -0.73
N GLY A 85 -17.21 26.63 -1.66
CA GLY A 85 -15.78 26.39 -1.53
C GLY A 85 -14.88 27.63 -1.48
N GLU A 86 -14.62 28.12 -0.26
CA GLU A 86 -13.52 29.05 -0.02
C GLU A 86 -12.21 28.29 0.24
N ASP A 87 -12.26 27.05 0.68
CA ASP A 87 -11.10 26.19 0.97
C ASP A 87 -10.78 25.22 -0.16
N PRO A 88 -9.51 24.80 -0.31
CA PRO A 88 -9.15 23.74 -1.22
C PRO A 88 -9.79 22.40 -0.81
N GLU A 89 -10.26 21.62 -1.80
CA GLU A 89 -10.88 20.32 -1.57
C GLU A 89 -10.33 19.27 -2.53
N PHE A 90 -10.20 18.03 -2.08
CA PHE A 90 -9.98 16.90 -2.98
C PHE A 90 -11.22 16.64 -3.83
N LEU A 91 -11.04 16.36 -5.11
CA LEU A 91 -12.11 16.06 -6.06
C LEU A 91 -12.12 14.59 -6.48
N SER A 92 -10.95 14.03 -6.74
CA SER A 92 -10.85 12.65 -7.15
C SER A 92 -9.46 12.08 -6.94
N VAL A 93 -9.42 10.74 -6.80
CA VAL A 93 -8.19 9.95 -6.77
C VAL A 93 -8.28 8.88 -7.85
N THR A 94 -7.26 8.79 -8.69
CA THR A 94 -7.08 7.74 -9.69
C THR A 94 -6.12 6.70 -9.15
N LEU A 95 -6.54 5.46 -9.12
CA LEU A 95 -5.80 4.31 -8.59
C LEU A 95 -5.51 3.32 -9.71
N LEU A 96 -4.35 2.64 -9.65
CA LEU A 96 -3.96 1.60 -10.60
C LEU A 96 -3.97 0.22 -9.92
N PRO A 97 -5.09 -0.52 -9.94
CA PRO A 97 -5.20 -1.84 -9.30
C PRO A 97 -4.19 -2.86 -9.86
N GLY A 98 -3.84 -2.79 -11.13
CA GLY A 98 -2.84 -3.64 -11.77
C GLY A 98 -1.38 -3.27 -11.44
N ARG A 99 -1.17 -2.20 -10.66
CA ARG A 99 0.16 -1.67 -10.29
C ARG A 99 0.24 -1.39 -8.78
N GLY A 100 -0.15 -2.38 -7.97
CA GLY A 100 -0.05 -2.30 -6.52
C GLY A 100 -0.93 -1.22 -5.89
N MET A 101 -2.07 -0.85 -6.50
CA MET A 101 -2.91 0.28 -6.09
C MET A 101 -2.16 1.62 -6.09
N ASN A 102 -1.21 1.83 -7.01
CA ASN A 102 -0.53 3.13 -7.15
C ASN A 102 -1.56 4.26 -7.15
N VAL A 103 -1.39 5.24 -6.26
CA VAL A 103 -2.17 6.49 -6.21
C VAL A 103 -1.68 7.37 -7.35
N PHE A 104 -2.18 7.09 -8.56
CA PHE A 104 -1.63 7.65 -9.80
C PHE A 104 -1.85 9.14 -9.93
N GLN A 105 -3.02 9.64 -9.52
CA GLN A 105 -3.32 11.07 -9.55
C GLN A 105 -4.31 11.45 -8.45
N ILE A 106 -4.11 12.60 -7.86
CA ILE A 106 -5.03 13.27 -6.95
C ILE A 106 -5.40 14.61 -7.60
N MET A 107 -6.70 14.82 -7.84
CA MET A 107 -7.22 16.11 -8.32
C MET A 107 -7.83 16.88 -7.16
N ALA A 108 -7.54 18.16 -7.09
CA ALA A 108 -8.12 19.06 -6.08
C ALA A 108 -8.69 20.32 -6.74
N LEU A 109 -9.76 20.86 -6.17
CA LEU A 109 -10.21 22.22 -6.42
C LEU A 109 -9.40 23.16 -5.53
N VAL A 110 -8.68 24.09 -6.16
CA VAL A 110 -7.93 25.13 -5.44
C VAL A 110 -8.55 26.49 -5.79
N PRO A 111 -9.05 27.26 -4.82
CA PRO A 111 -9.68 28.55 -5.05
C PRO A 111 -8.78 29.48 -5.87
N GLY A 112 -9.36 30.11 -6.91
CA GLY A 112 -8.63 30.98 -7.83
C GLY A 112 -7.76 30.28 -8.87
N ARG A 113 -7.66 28.91 -8.83
CA ARG A 113 -6.92 28.12 -9.80
C ARG A 113 -7.76 27.05 -10.50
N GLY A 114 -8.93 26.70 -9.94
CA GLY A 114 -9.77 25.61 -10.46
C GLY A 114 -9.24 24.23 -10.11
N ASP A 115 -9.55 23.24 -10.96
CA ASP A 115 -9.14 21.85 -10.79
C ASP A 115 -7.66 21.69 -11.12
N VAL A 116 -6.87 21.26 -10.15
CA VAL A 116 -5.42 21.08 -10.29
C VAL A 116 -4.97 19.66 -9.97
N PRO A 117 -3.99 19.11 -10.71
CA PRO A 117 -3.36 17.85 -10.35
C PRO A 117 -2.34 18.09 -9.24
N LEU A 118 -2.37 17.26 -8.19
CA LEU A 118 -1.43 17.33 -7.07
C LEU A 118 -0.26 16.37 -7.19
N LEU A 119 -0.34 15.35 -8.06
CA LEU A 119 0.75 14.43 -8.31
C LEU A 119 1.31 14.58 -9.72
N ALA A 120 2.62 14.38 -9.86
CA ALA A 120 3.29 14.40 -11.16
C ALA A 120 3.04 13.06 -11.89
N SER A 121 2.04 13.04 -12.77
CA SER A 121 1.66 11.88 -13.56
C SER A 121 1.42 12.25 -15.00
N PRO A 122 1.86 11.42 -15.97
CA PRO A 122 1.51 11.61 -17.38
C PRO A 122 0.04 11.24 -17.62
N SER A 123 -0.41 11.32 -18.88
CA SER A 123 -1.71 10.77 -19.25
C SER A 123 -1.76 9.25 -19.00
N LEU A 124 -2.94 8.69 -18.74
CA LEU A 124 -3.12 7.23 -18.57
C LEU A 124 -2.63 6.44 -19.79
N ALA A 125 -2.82 6.97 -21.00
CA ALA A 125 -2.33 6.34 -22.23
C ALA A 125 -0.79 6.25 -22.24
N SER A 126 -0.11 7.32 -21.83
CA SER A 126 1.36 7.32 -21.70
C SER A 126 1.82 6.41 -20.59
N ALA A 127 1.11 6.41 -19.45
CA ALA A 127 1.41 5.52 -18.32
C ALA A 127 1.29 4.04 -18.70
N ALA A 128 0.29 3.65 -19.49
CA ALA A 128 0.09 2.26 -19.92
C ALA A 128 1.31 1.71 -20.71
N SER A 129 1.99 2.55 -21.48
CA SER A 129 3.21 2.16 -22.19
C SER A 129 4.44 2.08 -21.29
N LEU A 130 4.52 2.94 -20.26
CA LEU A 130 5.63 2.98 -19.31
C LEU A 130 5.53 1.89 -18.24
N LEU A 131 4.29 1.56 -17.84
CA LEU A 131 3.97 0.59 -16.78
C LEU A 131 3.49 -0.74 -17.38
N ASN A 132 4.22 -1.25 -18.37
CA ASN A 132 3.84 -2.46 -19.10
C ASN A 132 4.40 -3.77 -18.52
N GLY A 133 5.26 -3.68 -17.48
CA GLY A 133 5.88 -4.84 -16.84
C GLY A 133 6.97 -5.51 -17.67
N GLN A 134 7.49 -4.84 -18.71
CA GLN A 134 8.48 -5.40 -19.64
C GLN A 134 9.76 -4.55 -19.69
N GLY A 135 10.86 -5.17 -20.11
CA GLY A 135 12.15 -4.48 -20.26
C GLY A 135 12.58 -3.80 -18.96
N VAL A 136 12.76 -2.48 -19.00
CA VAL A 136 13.15 -1.68 -17.84
C VAL A 136 12.09 -1.63 -16.73
N ASP A 137 10.83 -1.94 -17.05
CA ASP A 137 9.73 -2.03 -16.09
C ASP A 137 9.46 -3.45 -15.57
N SER A 138 10.34 -4.41 -15.87
CA SER A 138 10.16 -5.82 -15.48
C SER A 138 10.05 -6.04 -13.97
N SER A 139 10.70 -5.20 -13.17
CA SER A 139 10.59 -5.16 -11.71
C SER A 139 9.40 -4.33 -11.21
N GLY A 140 8.81 -3.49 -12.06
CA GLY A 140 7.74 -2.54 -11.72
C GLY A 140 8.25 -1.17 -11.26
N THR A 141 9.56 -0.92 -11.29
CA THR A 141 10.19 0.30 -10.75
C THR A 141 9.73 1.59 -11.42
N ASN A 142 9.26 1.55 -12.67
CA ASN A 142 8.67 2.74 -13.29
C ASN A 142 7.49 3.33 -12.51
N SER A 143 6.82 2.52 -11.68
CA SER A 143 5.74 3.01 -10.80
C SER A 143 6.22 4.04 -9.79
N THR A 144 7.50 4.01 -9.38
CA THR A 144 8.06 4.94 -8.38
C THR A 144 8.35 6.32 -8.93
N ALA A 145 8.35 6.46 -10.26
CA ALA A 145 8.53 7.75 -10.96
C ALA A 145 7.20 8.40 -11.35
N LEU A 146 6.05 7.80 -11.05
CA LEU A 146 4.74 8.23 -11.52
C LEU A 146 3.71 8.22 -10.37
N GLY A 147 3.16 9.37 -10.05
CA GLY A 147 2.10 9.49 -9.05
C GLY A 147 2.57 9.22 -7.62
N GLY A 148 2.03 8.20 -6.99
CA GLY A 148 2.34 7.81 -5.62
C GLY A 148 2.32 6.29 -5.44
N ALA A 149 3.47 5.64 -5.62
CA ALA A 149 3.63 4.21 -5.47
C ALA A 149 3.49 3.77 -4.00
N LEU A 150 2.73 2.71 -3.75
CA LEU A 150 2.70 2.01 -2.46
C LEU A 150 3.82 0.96 -2.44
N LEU A 151 4.63 0.98 -1.39
CA LEU A 151 5.87 0.24 -1.27
C LEU A 151 5.72 -0.86 -0.23
N LEU A 152 5.95 -2.11 -0.63
CA LEU A 152 5.87 -3.29 0.23
C LEU A 152 6.53 -4.49 -0.50
N PRO A 153 7.26 -5.41 0.16
CA PRO A 153 7.49 -5.58 1.59
C PRO A 153 8.70 -4.81 2.15
N TRP A 154 9.28 -3.90 1.40
CA TRP A 154 10.23 -2.89 1.86
C TRP A 154 10.02 -1.60 1.07
N ALA A 155 10.41 -0.48 1.67
CA ALA A 155 10.55 0.81 1.01
C ALA A 155 12.02 1.11 0.73
N ARG A 156 12.29 1.95 -0.26
CA ARG A 156 13.64 2.35 -0.65
C ARG A 156 14.49 1.21 -1.21
N ARG A 157 15.79 1.34 -1.17
CA ARG A 157 16.74 0.37 -1.73
C ARG A 157 16.93 -0.84 -0.82
N LEU A 158 17.25 -1.95 -1.45
CA LEU A 158 17.76 -3.15 -0.81
C LEU A 158 19.02 -3.56 -1.57
N THR A 159 20.10 -3.93 -0.84
CA THR A 159 21.33 -4.40 -1.47
C THR A 159 21.47 -5.91 -1.41
N GLY A 160 22.34 -6.44 -2.28
CA GLY A 160 22.65 -7.85 -2.34
C GLY A 160 23.71 -8.18 -3.40
N ALA A 161 24.05 -9.46 -3.49
CA ALA A 161 24.98 -9.94 -4.50
C ALA A 161 24.27 -10.19 -5.84
N PRO A 162 24.76 -9.66 -6.96
CA PRO A 162 24.21 -10.00 -8.27
C PRO A 162 24.25 -11.52 -8.54
N VAL A 163 23.11 -12.12 -8.96
CA VAL A 163 23.03 -13.57 -9.19
C VAL A 163 23.17 -13.91 -10.66
N SER A 164 22.63 -13.07 -11.54
CA SER A 164 22.59 -13.33 -12.99
C SER A 164 22.93 -12.08 -13.77
N SER A 165 23.69 -12.28 -14.85
CA SER A 165 23.92 -11.28 -15.89
C SER A 165 22.86 -11.31 -16.99
N ASP A 166 21.83 -12.14 -16.87
CA ASP A 166 20.74 -12.20 -17.85
C ASP A 166 19.96 -10.87 -17.83
N ALA A 167 19.95 -10.20 -18.96
CA ALA A 167 19.29 -8.91 -19.12
C ALA A 167 17.76 -8.99 -19.03
N SER A 168 17.18 -10.18 -19.22
CA SER A 168 15.72 -10.35 -19.25
C SER A 168 15.09 -10.35 -17.84
N THR A 169 15.84 -10.81 -16.84
CA THR A 169 15.36 -10.92 -15.45
C THR A 169 16.52 -10.78 -14.47
N PRO A 170 17.06 -9.56 -14.30
CA PRO A 170 18.17 -9.37 -13.37
C PRO A 170 17.71 -9.65 -11.93
N LEU A 171 18.49 -10.44 -11.20
CA LEU A 171 18.23 -10.79 -9.81
C LEU A 171 19.45 -10.47 -8.95
N LEU A 172 19.19 -10.10 -7.71
CA LEU A 172 20.17 -10.06 -6.65
C LEU A 172 19.77 -11.00 -5.52
N GLN A 173 20.78 -11.54 -4.85
CA GLN A 173 20.62 -12.39 -3.68
C GLN A 173 20.89 -11.60 -2.42
N THR A 174 19.98 -11.68 -1.48
CA THR A 174 20.11 -11.08 -0.15
C THR A 174 19.79 -12.12 0.92
N GLU A 175 20.01 -11.75 2.18
CA GLU A 175 19.85 -12.64 3.33
C GLU A 175 19.06 -11.94 4.44
N TRP A 176 18.22 -12.72 5.13
CA TRP A 176 17.59 -12.32 6.38
C TRP A 176 17.57 -13.49 7.36
N GLN A 177 18.19 -13.30 8.51
CA GLN A 177 18.30 -14.31 9.60
C GLN A 177 18.77 -15.70 9.12
N GLY A 178 19.79 -15.73 8.26
CA GLY A 178 20.33 -16.98 7.69
C GLY A 178 19.53 -17.56 6.53
N GLN A 179 18.41 -16.95 6.16
CA GLN A 179 17.63 -17.36 4.99
C GLN A 179 18.01 -16.52 3.78
N MET A 180 18.58 -17.18 2.76
CA MET A 180 18.86 -16.59 1.47
C MET A 180 17.60 -16.54 0.60
N PHE A 181 17.40 -15.44 -0.11
CA PHE A 181 16.35 -15.29 -1.13
C PHE A 181 16.79 -14.33 -2.22
N GLN A 182 16.03 -14.29 -3.32
CA GLN A 182 16.39 -13.49 -4.49
C GLN A 182 15.27 -12.50 -4.80
N VAL A 183 15.65 -11.26 -5.08
CA VAL A 183 14.73 -10.20 -5.48
C VAL A 183 15.14 -9.62 -6.84
N PRO A 184 14.24 -8.94 -7.58
CA PRO A 184 14.60 -8.28 -8.82
C PRO A 184 15.68 -7.22 -8.57
N ALA A 185 16.71 -7.19 -9.40
CA ALA A 185 17.71 -6.13 -9.41
C ALA A 185 17.27 -5.00 -10.35
N ASP A 186 17.80 -3.78 -10.12
CA ASP A 186 17.45 -2.59 -10.93
C ASP A 186 17.92 -2.71 -12.37
N ALA A 187 19.05 -3.38 -12.58
CA ALA A 187 19.64 -3.62 -13.88
C ALA A 187 20.51 -4.90 -13.86
N PRO A 188 20.84 -5.47 -15.01
CA PRO A 188 21.79 -6.57 -15.09
C PRO A 188 23.12 -6.22 -14.41
N GLY A 189 23.55 -7.05 -13.46
CA GLY A 189 24.79 -6.85 -12.69
C GLY A 189 24.68 -5.78 -11.58
N SER A 190 23.52 -5.19 -11.36
CA SER A 190 23.27 -4.29 -10.23
C SER A 190 23.30 -5.05 -8.90
N SER A 191 23.88 -4.43 -7.88
CA SER A 191 23.84 -4.88 -6.49
C SER A 191 22.66 -4.28 -5.71
N THR A 192 21.76 -3.54 -6.39
CA THR A 192 20.62 -2.86 -5.78
C THR A 192 19.30 -3.31 -6.37
N SER A 193 18.26 -3.31 -5.54
CA SER A 193 16.85 -3.48 -5.87
C SER A 193 16.05 -2.33 -5.30
N VAL A 194 15.13 -1.75 -6.08
CA VAL A 194 14.36 -0.58 -5.67
C VAL A 194 12.93 -0.96 -5.32
N GLU A 195 12.54 -0.62 -4.10
CA GLU A 195 11.19 -0.25 -3.67
C GLU A 195 10.09 -1.33 -3.69
N GLY A 196 10.47 -2.56 -3.31
CA GLY A 196 9.49 -3.59 -2.97
C GLY A 196 8.95 -4.38 -4.16
N LEU A 197 8.07 -5.32 -3.86
CA LEU A 197 7.53 -6.28 -4.83
C LEU A 197 6.05 -6.00 -5.16
N LEU A 198 5.40 -5.06 -4.46
CA LEU A 198 4.01 -4.70 -4.69
C LEU A 198 3.81 -3.95 -6.02
N LEU A 199 4.83 -3.24 -6.48
CA LEU A 199 4.79 -2.30 -7.62
C LEU A 199 4.17 -2.86 -8.91
N LYS A 200 4.30 -4.16 -9.16
CA LYS A 200 3.75 -4.84 -10.34
C LYS A 200 2.64 -5.84 -10.01
N GLN A 201 2.21 -5.90 -8.76
CA GLN A 201 1.14 -6.83 -8.37
C GLN A 201 -0.21 -6.30 -8.82
N ALA A 202 -1.00 -7.19 -9.42
CA ALA A 202 -2.40 -6.95 -9.70
C ALA A 202 -3.25 -7.36 -8.50
N THR A 203 -4.35 -6.63 -8.25
CA THR A 203 -5.29 -6.96 -7.19
C THR A 203 -6.02 -8.28 -7.47
N SER A 204 -6.29 -9.07 -6.43
CA SER A 204 -7.19 -10.22 -6.51
C SER A 204 -8.66 -9.78 -6.52
N THR A 205 -8.98 -8.76 -5.72
CA THR A 205 -10.32 -8.14 -5.67
C THR A 205 -10.19 -6.66 -5.40
N VAL A 206 -11.12 -5.88 -5.98
CA VAL A 206 -11.30 -4.45 -5.70
C VAL A 206 -12.77 -4.18 -5.46
N GLN A 207 -13.07 -3.37 -4.45
CA GLN A 207 -14.41 -2.97 -4.08
C GLN A 207 -14.42 -1.47 -3.77
N THR A 208 -15.55 -0.80 -4.03
CA THR A 208 -15.75 0.60 -3.65
C THR A 208 -16.96 0.74 -2.75
N GLU A 209 -16.92 1.76 -1.90
CA GLU A 209 -17.99 2.12 -0.99
C GLU A 209 -18.23 3.63 -1.08
N VAL A 210 -19.49 4.06 -0.99
CA VAL A 210 -19.85 5.47 -0.89
C VAL A 210 -19.78 5.87 0.57
N LEU A 211 -19.04 6.92 0.89
CA LEU A 211 -18.94 7.54 2.19
C LEU A 211 -19.89 8.75 2.26
N PRO A 212 -20.20 9.28 3.46
CA PRO A 212 -21.07 10.47 3.60
C PRO A 212 -20.59 11.69 2.81
N ASP A 213 -19.27 11.88 2.69
CA ASP A 213 -18.63 12.97 1.96
C ASP A 213 -17.57 12.50 0.98
N GLY A 214 -17.75 11.33 0.37
CA GLY A 214 -16.75 10.86 -0.57
C GLY A 214 -16.92 9.41 -0.97
N GLN A 215 -15.82 8.75 -1.22
CA GLN A 215 -15.76 7.35 -1.62
C GLN A 215 -14.54 6.64 -1.04
N SER A 216 -14.64 5.34 -0.85
CA SER A 216 -13.47 4.51 -0.54
C SER A 216 -13.29 3.38 -1.54
N ALA A 217 -12.06 2.90 -1.64
CA ALA A 217 -11.70 1.68 -2.33
C ALA A 217 -11.02 0.72 -1.34
N PHE A 218 -11.34 -0.55 -1.47
CA PHE A 218 -10.69 -1.64 -0.74
C PHE A 218 -10.18 -2.68 -1.72
N ALA A 219 -8.89 -2.98 -1.67
CA ALA A 219 -8.24 -3.92 -2.56
C ALA A 219 -7.54 -5.03 -1.76
N VAL A 220 -7.59 -6.25 -2.28
CA VAL A 220 -6.88 -7.41 -1.71
C VAL A 220 -5.87 -7.92 -2.73
N PHE A 221 -4.67 -8.24 -2.25
CA PHE A 221 -3.61 -8.91 -2.98
C PHE A 221 -3.25 -10.21 -2.27
N GLN A 222 -3.05 -11.25 -3.04
CA GLN A 222 -2.60 -12.55 -2.55
C GLN A 222 -1.31 -12.99 -3.29
N PRO A 223 -0.21 -12.23 -3.11
CA PRO A 223 1.03 -12.51 -3.84
C PRO A 223 1.73 -13.79 -3.35
N GLY A 224 1.27 -14.40 -2.25
CA GLY A 224 2.01 -15.46 -1.58
C GLY A 224 3.39 -14.96 -1.14
N SER A 225 4.44 -15.72 -1.45
CA SER A 225 5.84 -15.31 -1.22
C SER A 225 6.43 -14.51 -2.40
N PHE A 226 5.61 -13.87 -3.24
CA PHE A 226 6.04 -13.24 -4.49
C PHE A 226 6.85 -14.21 -5.39
N SER A 227 6.33 -15.43 -5.57
CA SER A 227 7.02 -16.50 -6.31
C SER A 227 8.37 -16.91 -5.72
N GLY A 228 8.50 -16.88 -4.39
CA GLY A 228 9.74 -17.23 -3.68
C GLY A 228 10.72 -16.07 -3.50
N GLN A 229 10.35 -14.87 -3.91
CA GLN A 229 11.18 -13.66 -3.77
C GLN A 229 11.11 -13.04 -2.37
N TRP A 230 10.28 -13.57 -1.45
CA TRP A 230 10.22 -13.13 -0.07
C TRP A 230 10.18 -14.33 0.90
N PRO A 231 10.73 -14.21 2.11
CA PRO A 231 10.93 -15.35 3.03
C PRO A 231 9.66 -16.09 3.43
N SER A 232 8.48 -15.44 3.40
CA SER A 232 7.20 -16.04 3.76
C SER A 232 6.06 -15.50 2.88
N SER A 233 4.87 -16.10 2.98
CA SER A 233 3.70 -15.69 2.21
C SER A 233 2.98 -14.52 2.85
N LEU A 234 2.48 -13.61 2.03
CA LEU A 234 1.74 -12.40 2.42
C LEU A 234 0.32 -12.40 1.85
N GLU A 235 -0.61 -11.90 2.62
CA GLU A 235 -1.85 -11.28 2.17
C GLU A 235 -1.75 -9.79 2.46
N ILE A 236 -2.11 -8.95 1.48
CA ILE A 236 -2.03 -7.50 1.59
C ILE A 236 -3.40 -6.92 1.31
N THR A 237 -3.85 -6.00 2.15
CA THR A 237 -5.03 -5.17 1.87
C THR A 237 -4.62 -3.72 1.78
N VAL A 238 -5.23 -3.00 0.83
CA VAL A 238 -5.07 -1.56 0.66
C VAL A 238 -6.44 -0.93 0.72
N ARG A 239 -6.61 0.07 1.58
CA ARG A 239 -7.79 0.91 1.65
C ARG A 239 -7.41 2.35 1.36
N VAL A 240 -8.16 2.99 0.48
CA VAL A 240 -8.04 4.40 0.11
C VAL A 240 -9.39 5.05 0.38
N GLU A 241 -9.42 6.10 1.21
CA GLU A 241 -10.64 6.82 1.59
C GLU A 241 -10.48 8.29 1.18
N LEU A 242 -11.34 8.73 0.27
CA LEU A 242 -11.36 10.09 -0.26
C LEU A 242 -12.53 10.86 0.39
N GLU A 243 -12.21 11.92 1.11
CA GLU A 243 -13.15 12.92 1.64
C GLU A 243 -12.75 14.33 1.16
N ALA A 244 -13.49 15.38 1.58
CA ALA A 244 -13.24 16.73 1.10
C ALA A 244 -11.83 17.23 1.39
N HIS A 245 -11.38 17.05 2.61
CA HIS A 245 -10.11 17.62 3.07
C HIS A 245 -9.10 16.54 3.46
N ASP A 246 -9.50 15.26 3.45
CA ASP A 246 -8.72 14.11 3.89
C ASP A 246 -8.64 13.04 2.82
N LEU A 247 -7.44 12.51 2.61
CA LEU A 247 -7.18 11.29 1.85
C LEU A 247 -6.42 10.33 2.74
N ASP A 248 -7.10 9.29 3.21
CA ASP A 248 -6.51 8.23 4.04
C ASP A 248 -6.02 7.07 3.18
N LEU A 249 -4.77 6.67 3.40
CA LEU A 249 -4.17 5.48 2.82
C LEU A 249 -3.82 4.49 3.92
N THR A 250 -4.39 3.30 3.86
CA THR A 250 -4.12 2.22 4.82
C THR A 250 -3.66 0.98 4.08
N MET A 251 -2.47 0.47 4.43
CA MET A 251 -2.00 -0.85 4.03
C MET A 251 -1.98 -1.78 5.25
N THR A 252 -2.49 -2.99 5.10
CA THR A 252 -2.33 -4.04 6.09
C THR A 252 -1.70 -5.25 5.42
N ALA A 253 -0.57 -5.71 5.95
CA ALA A 253 0.12 -6.88 5.45
C ALA A 253 0.12 -7.96 6.53
N LYS A 254 -0.38 -9.15 6.19
CA LYS A 254 -0.48 -10.31 7.09
C LYS A 254 0.47 -11.41 6.62
N ASN A 255 1.26 -11.95 7.54
CA ASN A 255 2.04 -13.15 7.28
C ASN A 255 1.12 -14.38 7.28
N THR A 256 0.82 -14.91 6.10
CA THR A 256 -0.02 -16.11 5.92
C THR A 256 0.80 -17.38 5.73
N GLY A 257 2.12 -17.26 5.73
CA GLY A 257 3.03 -18.41 5.64
C GLY A 257 3.41 -18.97 7.00
N GLY A 258 4.28 -19.98 6.99
CA GLY A 258 4.69 -20.73 8.17
C GLY A 258 6.00 -20.27 8.82
N ARG A 259 6.60 -19.16 8.35
CA ARG A 259 7.91 -18.66 8.85
C ARG A 259 7.80 -17.19 9.20
N PRO A 260 8.60 -16.70 10.17
CA PRO A 260 8.78 -15.26 10.35
C PRO A 260 9.33 -14.62 9.07
N MET A 261 9.08 -13.33 8.91
CA MET A 261 9.62 -12.55 7.78
C MET A 261 9.83 -11.09 8.16
N PRO A 262 10.78 -10.39 7.50
CA PRO A 262 10.91 -8.95 7.64
C PRO A 262 9.80 -8.26 6.85
N LEU A 263 9.35 -7.09 7.32
CA LEU A 263 8.37 -6.28 6.62
C LEU A 263 8.64 -4.79 6.83
N GLY A 264 8.66 -4.06 5.73
CA GLY A 264 8.63 -2.62 5.68
C GLY A 264 7.53 -2.15 4.72
N ALA A 265 7.07 -0.93 4.90
CA ALA A 265 6.03 -0.31 4.10
C ALA A 265 6.30 1.17 3.89
N GLY A 266 5.76 1.75 2.83
CA GLY A 266 5.86 3.17 2.53
C GLY A 266 4.92 3.62 1.42
N TRP A 267 4.90 4.93 1.22
CA TRP A 267 4.22 5.57 0.10
C TRP A 267 5.16 6.63 -0.48
N GLN A 268 5.32 6.63 -1.80
CA GLN A 268 6.19 7.57 -2.52
C GLN A 268 5.36 8.49 -3.41
N PRO A 269 4.71 9.53 -2.86
CA PRO A 269 4.02 10.54 -3.66
C PRO A 269 5.02 11.49 -4.30
N ILE A 270 4.78 11.85 -5.56
CA ILE A 270 5.54 12.86 -6.28
C ILE A 270 4.64 14.09 -6.43
N PHE A 271 4.68 15.00 -5.46
CA PHE A 271 3.83 16.17 -5.42
C PHE A 271 4.23 17.19 -6.50
N SER A 272 3.24 17.62 -7.27
CA SER A 272 3.33 18.72 -8.21
C SER A 272 2.78 19.99 -7.56
N LEU A 273 3.48 21.10 -7.69
CA LEU A 273 3.02 22.38 -7.15
C LEU A 273 2.17 23.12 -8.18
N PRO A 274 0.93 23.55 -7.86
CA PRO A 274 0.06 24.28 -8.79
C PRO A 274 0.67 25.56 -9.32
N SER A 275 1.51 26.24 -8.55
CA SER A 275 2.22 27.44 -8.98
C SER A 275 3.40 27.15 -9.91
N SER A 276 3.81 25.89 -10.07
CA SER A 276 5.04 25.45 -10.73
C SER A 276 6.32 26.11 -10.15
N GLY A 277 6.22 26.67 -8.95
CA GLY A 277 7.25 27.48 -8.30
C GLY A 277 7.99 26.74 -7.19
N ARG A 278 8.87 25.77 -7.49
CA ARG A 278 9.71 25.12 -6.48
C ARG A 278 10.44 26.11 -5.56
N GLY A 279 10.99 27.21 -6.12
CA GLY A 279 11.75 28.20 -5.36
C GLY A 279 10.92 28.99 -4.35
N SER A 280 9.59 29.05 -4.49
CA SER A 280 8.67 29.68 -3.53
C SER A 280 8.05 28.69 -2.55
N ALA A 281 8.15 27.39 -2.82
CA ALA A 281 7.60 26.35 -1.96
C ALA A 281 8.29 26.34 -0.59
N LEU A 282 7.47 26.12 0.46
CA LEU A 282 7.97 25.94 1.82
C LEU A 282 7.75 24.50 2.25
N LEU A 283 8.76 23.95 2.88
CA LEU A 283 8.75 22.61 3.46
C LEU A 283 8.84 22.71 4.97
N MET A 284 8.06 21.92 5.69
CA MET A 284 8.21 21.65 7.12
C MET A 284 8.29 20.16 7.35
N ILE A 285 9.36 19.72 8.02
CA ILE A 285 9.60 18.32 8.41
C ILE A 285 9.72 18.27 9.94
N PRO A 286 8.99 17.38 10.62
CA PRO A 286 8.98 17.31 12.08
C PRO A 286 10.22 16.58 12.63
N SER A 287 11.40 16.99 12.19
CA SER A 287 12.69 16.40 12.60
C SER A 287 13.86 17.34 12.27
N THR A 288 14.92 17.23 13.05
CA THR A 288 16.24 17.84 12.79
C THR A 288 17.34 16.77 12.67
N THR A 289 16.97 15.51 12.48
CA THR A 289 17.88 14.36 12.41
C THR A 289 17.69 13.65 11.09
N VAL A 290 18.77 13.32 10.39
CA VAL A 290 18.73 12.51 9.16
C VAL A 290 19.60 11.25 9.32
N SER A 291 19.27 10.21 8.56
CA SER A 291 20.15 9.06 8.37
C SER A 291 21.42 9.48 7.65
N GLU A 292 22.58 9.16 8.25
CA GLU A 292 23.85 9.45 7.60
C GLU A 292 24.10 8.50 6.43
N VAL A 293 24.51 9.05 5.30
CA VAL A 293 24.80 8.33 4.06
C VAL A 293 26.27 8.43 3.73
N ASP A 294 26.88 7.31 3.39
CA ASP A 294 28.22 7.27 2.81
C ASP A 294 28.19 7.79 1.37
N HIS A 295 28.89 8.87 1.09
CA HIS A 295 28.87 9.52 -0.22
C HIS A 295 29.52 8.72 -1.35
N GLY A 296 30.32 7.69 -1.03
CA GLY A 296 30.93 6.82 -2.04
C GLY A 296 30.02 5.71 -2.52
N THR A 297 29.22 5.15 -1.60
CA THR A 297 28.30 4.05 -1.87
C THR A 297 26.84 4.52 -2.01
N MET A 298 26.52 5.70 -1.51
CA MET A 298 25.16 6.22 -1.37
C MET A 298 24.25 5.31 -0.53
N LEU A 299 24.84 4.58 0.42
CA LEU A 299 24.12 3.72 1.38
C LEU A 299 24.19 4.31 2.78
N PRO A 300 23.23 3.99 3.67
CA PRO A 300 23.27 4.44 5.04
C PRO A 300 24.51 3.88 5.78
N THR A 301 25.01 4.61 6.75
CA THR A 301 26.11 4.16 7.62
C THR A 301 25.61 3.47 8.89
N GLY A 302 24.29 3.37 9.09
CA GLY A 302 23.65 2.91 10.32
C GLY A 302 23.67 3.97 11.44
N ARG A 303 24.14 5.19 11.16
CA ARG A 303 24.17 6.32 12.09
C ARG A 303 23.19 7.41 11.67
N THR A 304 22.95 8.34 12.57
CA THR A 304 22.17 9.55 12.32
C THR A 304 23.00 10.79 12.61
N VAL A 305 22.70 11.88 11.92
CA VAL A 305 23.34 13.18 12.10
C VAL A 305 22.32 14.29 12.24
N SER A 306 22.63 15.30 13.04
CA SER A 306 21.79 16.48 13.17
C SER A 306 21.98 17.41 11.99
N VAL A 307 20.86 17.89 11.45
CA VAL A 307 20.81 18.93 10.42
C VAL A 307 20.33 20.29 10.97
N ALA A 308 20.18 20.40 12.29
CA ALA A 308 19.77 21.64 12.94
C ALA A 308 20.69 22.81 12.53
N HIS A 309 20.09 23.93 12.15
CA HIS A 309 20.78 25.15 11.67
C HIS A 309 21.59 24.98 10.37
N THR A 310 21.36 23.92 9.61
CA THR A 310 21.93 23.73 8.26
C THR A 310 20.90 24.07 7.19
N PRO A 311 21.27 24.12 5.91
CA PRO A 311 20.30 24.27 4.80
C PRO A 311 19.27 23.12 4.69
N LEU A 312 19.49 22.00 5.38
CA LEU A 312 18.58 20.86 5.46
C LEU A 312 17.66 20.89 6.69
N ASP A 313 17.72 21.96 7.49
CA ASP A 313 16.82 22.16 8.63
C ASP A 313 15.47 22.71 8.18
N PHE A 314 14.50 21.81 8.03
CA PHE A 314 13.10 22.14 7.69
C PHE A 314 12.18 22.07 8.90
N SER A 315 12.68 22.12 10.13
CA SER A 315 11.88 21.96 11.36
C SER A 315 11.06 23.19 11.76
N SER A 316 11.28 24.32 11.10
CA SER A 316 10.55 25.56 11.41
C SER A 316 9.05 25.42 11.14
N ALA A 317 8.21 25.74 12.14
CA ALA A 317 6.75 25.71 12.01
C ALA A 317 6.21 26.64 10.89
N GLY A 318 6.93 27.74 10.57
CA GLY A 318 6.62 28.59 9.43
C GLY A 318 6.91 27.98 8.07
N GLY A 319 7.60 26.85 8.05
CA GLY A 319 8.19 26.26 6.83
C GLY A 319 9.47 26.97 6.41
N THR A 320 10.36 26.22 5.81
CA THR A 320 11.63 26.72 5.23
C THR A 320 11.57 26.59 3.72
N ARG A 321 12.06 27.60 2.98
CA ARG A 321 12.14 27.53 1.52
C ARG A 321 13.03 26.39 1.07
N LEU A 322 12.60 25.66 0.05
CA LEU A 322 13.35 24.54 -0.52
C LEU A 322 14.73 24.92 -1.08
N GLY A 323 14.91 26.18 -1.42
CA GLY A 323 16.18 26.64 -1.99
C GLY A 323 16.49 26.07 -3.38
N PRO A 324 17.66 26.44 -3.96
CA PRO A 324 18.06 25.99 -5.28
C PRO A 324 18.71 24.60 -5.31
N GLY A 325 19.14 24.05 -4.17
CA GLY A 325 19.82 22.76 -4.06
C GLY A 325 18.91 21.55 -4.30
N GLY A 326 19.48 20.42 -4.63
CA GLY A 326 18.79 19.12 -4.56
C GLY A 326 18.67 18.66 -3.10
N ILE A 327 17.62 17.90 -2.81
CA ILE A 327 17.41 17.23 -1.51
C ILE A 327 17.20 15.76 -1.82
N ASP A 328 17.90 14.89 -1.09
CA ASP A 328 17.76 13.43 -1.10
C ASP A 328 18.14 12.92 0.30
N GLU A 329 17.24 13.14 1.28
CA GLU A 329 17.51 12.94 2.69
C GLU A 329 16.41 12.14 3.37
N THR A 330 16.79 11.26 4.29
CA THR A 330 15.87 10.49 5.13
C THR A 330 15.86 11.03 6.55
N TYR A 331 14.79 11.78 6.87
CA TYR A 331 14.57 12.34 8.20
C TYR A 331 14.02 11.29 9.15
N THR A 332 14.59 11.20 10.34
CA THR A 332 14.18 10.27 11.42
C THR A 332 13.92 11.03 12.72
N ASP A 333 13.66 10.29 13.82
CA ASP A 333 13.32 10.90 15.11
C ASP A 333 12.16 11.91 14.98
N LEU A 334 11.09 11.46 14.28
CA LEU A 334 9.93 12.30 14.01
C LEU A 334 9.24 12.68 15.33
N HIS A 335 9.02 13.96 15.54
CA HIS A 335 8.37 14.47 16.73
C HIS A 335 6.98 15.04 16.44
N LYS A 336 6.11 15.02 17.44
CA LYS A 336 4.78 15.63 17.39
C LYS A 336 4.91 17.10 17.71
N SER A 337 4.17 17.95 16.99
CA SER A 337 4.02 19.34 17.38
C SER A 337 3.02 19.47 18.55
N PRO A 338 3.04 20.56 19.33
CA PRO A 338 2.05 20.79 20.38
C PRO A 338 0.59 20.81 19.89
N GLN A 339 0.40 21.09 18.59
CA GLN A 339 -0.92 21.21 17.96
C GLN A 339 -1.33 19.93 17.19
N ALA A 340 -0.47 18.92 17.11
CA ALA A 340 -0.75 17.70 16.36
C ALA A 340 -0.58 16.46 17.24
N ALA A 341 -1.56 15.56 17.19
CA ALA A 341 -1.50 14.27 17.88
C ALA A 341 -0.44 13.35 17.33
N GLU A 342 -0.09 13.50 16.03
CA GLU A 342 0.87 12.66 15.32
C GLU A 342 1.91 13.54 14.59
N PRO A 343 3.08 12.98 14.16
CA PRO A 343 4.04 13.72 13.35
C PRO A 343 3.42 14.16 12.03
N VAL A 344 3.65 15.42 11.66
CA VAL A 344 3.10 16.04 10.44
C VAL A 344 4.23 16.68 9.65
N ALA A 345 4.34 16.33 8.37
CA ALA A 345 5.13 17.09 7.40
C ALA A 345 4.20 17.98 6.57
N GLU A 346 4.68 19.14 6.16
CA GLU A 346 3.89 20.09 5.38
C GLU A 346 4.62 20.56 4.13
N LEU A 347 3.88 20.59 3.04
CA LEU A 347 4.29 21.22 1.77
C LEU A 347 3.35 22.38 1.48
N ARG A 348 3.90 23.58 1.37
CA ARG A 348 3.14 24.81 1.19
C ARG A 348 3.50 25.44 -0.16
N ASP A 349 2.48 25.82 -0.92
CA ASP A 349 2.59 26.63 -2.13
C ASP A 349 1.99 28.03 -1.90
N PRO A 350 2.77 29.02 -1.43
CA PRO A 350 2.24 30.34 -1.09
C PRO A 350 1.57 31.08 -2.25
N ALA A 351 2.02 30.83 -3.47
CA ALA A 351 1.44 31.47 -4.66
C ALA A 351 0.04 30.94 -5.03
N SER A 352 -0.36 29.81 -4.44
CA SER A 352 -1.69 29.21 -4.60
C SER A 352 -2.49 29.19 -3.29
N ASP A 353 -1.94 29.74 -2.20
CA ASP A 353 -2.47 29.62 -0.83
C ASP A 353 -2.82 28.18 -0.46
N LEU A 354 -2.01 27.22 -0.94
CA LEU A 354 -2.22 25.78 -0.79
C LEU A 354 -1.31 25.21 0.27
N LEU A 355 -1.88 24.43 1.17
CA LEU A 355 -1.22 23.65 2.19
C LEU A 355 -1.56 22.17 1.97
N LEU A 356 -0.55 21.33 1.87
CA LEU A 356 -0.66 19.88 1.98
C LEU A 356 0.02 19.42 3.29
N ARG A 357 -0.68 18.61 4.08
CA ARG A 357 -0.17 18.05 5.34
C ARG A 357 -0.17 16.54 5.26
N LEU A 358 0.96 15.94 5.49
CA LEU A 358 1.14 14.49 5.51
C LEU A 358 1.28 14.05 6.97
N VAL A 359 0.26 13.37 7.48
CA VAL A 359 0.13 12.96 8.88
C VAL A 359 0.49 11.47 9.01
N ALA A 360 1.51 11.16 9.79
CA ALA A 360 1.96 9.79 10.05
C ALA A 360 1.09 9.13 11.12
N LEU A 361 -0.02 8.47 10.72
CA LEU A 361 -1.01 7.91 11.66
C LEU A 361 -0.57 6.59 12.30
N SER A 362 0.40 5.88 11.72
CA SER A 362 0.93 4.65 12.29
C SER A 362 2.25 4.89 13.01
N PRO A 363 2.43 4.38 14.23
CA PRO A 363 3.72 4.47 14.94
C PRO A 363 4.85 3.69 14.25
N SER A 364 4.51 2.81 13.31
CA SER A 364 5.48 2.12 12.46
C SER A 364 6.11 3.02 11.38
N ILE A 365 5.57 4.20 11.12
CA ILE A 365 6.20 5.22 10.28
C ILE A 365 7.31 5.88 11.10
N THR A 366 8.55 5.50 10.84
CA THR A 366 9.72 5.92 11.62
C THR A 366 10.53 7.02 10.95
N ASN A 367 10.33 7.20 9.65
CA ASN A 367 11.10 8.17 8.87
C ASN A 367 10.29 8.77 7.72
N LEU A 368 10.74 9.92 7.25
CA LEU A 368 10.25 10.62 6.06
C LEU A 368 11.44 10.79 5.11
N HIS A 369 11.36 10.15 3.93
CA HIS A 369 12.34 10.42 2.90
C HIS A 369 11.88 11.59 2.05
N VAL A 370 12.72 12.61 1.93
CA VAL A 370 12.46 13.82 1.14
C VAL A 370 13.36 13.80 -0.09
N LEU A 371 12.73 13.74 -1.26
CA LEU A 371 13.41 13.81 -2.55
C LEU A 371 12.90 15.02 -3.34
N ALA A 372 13.78 15.98 -3.56
CA ALA A 372 13.51 17.15 -4.40
C ALA A 372 14.68 17.40 -5.33
N PRO A 373 14.76 16.72 -6.49
CA PRO A 373 15.91 16.79 -7.37
C PRO A 373 16.13 18.18 -7.94
N LEU A 374 17.39 18.49 -8.18
CA LEU A 374 17.77 19.73 -8.88
C LEU A 374 17.05 19.81 -10.23
N ASN A 375 16.54 20.99 -10.59
CA ASN A 375 15.87 21.25 -11.87
C ASN A 375 14.54 20.48 -12.11
N LYS A 376 13.90 19.97 -11.03
CA LYS A 376 12.54 19.43 -11.11
C LYS A 376 11.57 20.29 -10.31
N ASN A 377 10.33 20.39 -10.81
CA ASN A 377 9.25 21.15 -10.17
C ASN A 377 8.32 20.26 -9.33
N TRP A 378 8.87 19.17 -8.80
CA TRP A 378 8.13 18.25 -7.95
C TRP A 378 8.95 17.90 -6.69
N ILE A 379 8.26 17.46 -5.67
CA ILE A 379 8.82 17.09 -4.38
C ILE A 379 8.15 15.78 -3.94
N SER A 380 8.93 14.83 -3.49
CA SER A 380 8.42 13.64 -2.80
C SER A 380 8.69 13.76 -1.32
N ILE A 381 7.68 13.45 -0.49
CA ILE A 381 7.78 13.28 0.95
C ILE A 381 7.22 11.89 1.25
N SER A 382 8.08 10.93 1.44
CA SER A 382 7.71 9.52 1.54
C SER A 382 7.74 9.04 2.99
N PRO A 383 6.57 8.77 3.61
CA PRO A 383 6.49 8.18 4.94
C PRO A 383 6.79 6.69 4.87
N ASN A 384 7.85 6.25 5.54
CA ASN A 384 8.32 4.87 5.47
C ASN A 384 8.45 4.24 6.86
N THR A 385 8.29 2.93 6.90
CA THR A 385 8.59 2.11 8.07
C THR A 385 10.11 1.90 8.20
N ASN A 386 10.78 1.58 7.08
CA ASN A 386 12.21 1.23 7.07
C ASN A 386 13.05 2.30 6.36
N PHE A 387 14.33 2.31 6.71
CA PHE A 387 15.38 3.07 6.03
C PHE A 387 15.85 2.38 4.73
N ASP A 388 16.76 3.04 4.00
CA ASP A 388 17.50 2.43 2.90
C ASP A 388 18.27 1.21 3.40
N ASP A 389 18.44 0.23 2.54
CA ASP A 389 19.14 -1.03 2.76
C ASP A 389 18.79 -1.71 4.09
N PRO A 390 17.50 -1.95 4.38
CA PRO A 390 17.06 -2.34 5.71
C PRO A 390 17.54 -3.73 6.15
N LEU A 391 18.11 -4.52 5.27
CA LEU A 391 18.73 -5.82 5.55
C LEU A 391 20.27 -5.76 5.50
N GLY A 392 20.83 -4.59 5.29
CA GLY A 392 22.26 -4.35 5.19
C GLY A 392 23.01 -4.56 6.51
N PRO A 393 24.31 -4.84 6.43
CA PRO A 393 25.14 -5.10 7.60
C PRO A 393 25.41 -3.85 8.48
N GLU A 394 25.11 -2.65 7.98
CA GLU A 394 25.24 -1.39 8.71
C GLU A 394 24.26 -1.26 9.88
N TRP A 395 23.18 -2.01 9.87
CA TRP A 395 22.18 -1.99 10.93
C TRP A 395 22.53 -3.00 12.02
N ALA A 396 22.64 -2.55 13.26
CA ALA A 396 22.96 -3.39 14.41
C ALA A 396 21.88 -4.47 14.70
N SER A 397 20.66 -4.23 14.24
CA SER A 397 19.54 -5.17 14.30
C SER A 397 18.49 -4.79 13.24
N PRO A 398 17.61 -5.73 12.83
CA PRO A 398 16.49 -5.40 11.95
C PRO A 398 15.61 -4.25 12.48
N HIS A 399 15.46 -4.13 13.80
CA HIS A 399 14.68 -3.03 14.40
C HIS A 399 15.36 -1.67 14.22
N SER A 400 16.70 -1.60 14.15
CA SER A 400 17.41 -0.33 13.90
C SER A 400 17.23 0.17 12.47
N SER A 401 16.96 -0.73 11.52
CA SER A 401 16.62 -0.37 10.13
C SER A 401 15.14 -0.01 9.94
N GLY A 402 14.31 -0.10 10.98
CA GLY A 402 12.87 0.12 10.90
C GLY A 402 12.06 -1.07 10.34
N MET A 403 12.72 -2.17 9.95
CA MET A 403 12.00 -3.38 9.54
C MET A 403 11.29 -4.01 10.72
N VAL A 404 10.04 -4.42 10.52
CA VAL A 404 9.25 -5.17 11.49
C VAL A 404 9.38 -6.65 11.19
N THR A 405 9.59 -7.48 12.20
CA THR A 405 9.53 -8.94 12.05
C THR A 405 8.10 -9.41 12.32
N LEU A 406 7.45 -10.02 11.33
CA LEU A 406 6.13 -10.63 11.48
C LEU A 406 6.25 -12.14 11.67
N ALA A 407 5.81 -12.66 12.82
CA ALA A 407 5.59 -14.09 13.01
C ALA A 407 4.42 -14.60 12.16
N PRO A 408 4.31 -15.92 11.92
CA PRO A 408 3.16 -16.52 11.25
C PRO A 408 1.83 -16.07 11.88
N GLY A 409 0.92 -15.57 11.06
CA GLY A 409 -0.40 -15.07 11.47
C GLY A 409 -0.43 -13.62 11.93
N GLU A 410 0.71 -12.98 12.20
CA GLU A 410 0.78 -11.56 12.58
C GLU A 410 0.55 -10.62 11.39
N SER A 411 0.18 -9.38 11.70
CA SER A 411 -0.08 -8.33 10.72
C SER A 411 0.57 -7.02 11.13
N LEU A 412 1.03 -6.26 10.13
CA LEU A 412 1.41 -4.87 10.27
C LEU A 412 0.36 -4.01 9.58
N GLN A 413 -0.11 -2.97 10.27
CA GLN A 413 -0.87 -1.89 9.65
C GLN A 413 0.00 -0.65 9.53
N TRP A 414 0.02 -0.08 8.34
CA TRP A 414 0.65 1.19 8.00
C TRP A 414 -0.45 2.14 7.52
N LYS A 415 -0.54 3.33 8.10
CA LYS A 415 -1.57 4.31 7.76
C LYS A 415 -0.99 5.72 7.73
N VAL A 416 -1.33 6.47 6.67
CA VAL A 416 -1.01 7.88 6.51
C VAL A 416 -2.26 8.63 6.05
N ARG A 417 -2.36 9.92 6.41
CA ARG A 417 -3.37 10.85 5.90
C ARG A 417 -2.69 11.97 5.16
N LEU A 418 -3.20 12.31 4.00
CA LEU A 418 -2.92 13.57 3.32
C LEU A 418 -4.09 14.51 3.55
N GLU A 419 -3.82 15.66 4.15
CA GLU A 419 -4.80 16.73 4.36
C GLU A 419 -4.54 17.89 3.39
N ILE A 420 -5.61 18.58 2.98
CA ILE A 420 -5.54 19.76 2.12
C ILE A 420 -6.20 20.96 2.79
N GLY A 421 -5.59 22.14 2.69
CA GLY A 421 -6.11 23.36 3.29
C GLY A 421 -5.42 24.61 2.76
N ARG A 422 -5.67 25.75 3.41
CA ARG A 422 -5.04 27.05 3.11
C ARG A 422 -3.93 27.37 4.10
N ILE A 423 -2.89 28.03 3.62
CA ILE A 423 -1.81 28.57 4.45
C ILE A 423 -2.37 29.71 5.34
N SER A 424 -3.25 30.54 4.77
CA SER A 424 -3.84 31.69 5.46
C SER A 424 -4.68 31.32 6.68
N THR A 425 -5.33 30.15 6.71
CA THR A 425 -6.09 29.68 7.87
C THR A 425 -5.21 29.32 9.07
N LEU A 426 -3.96 28.86 8.82
CA LEU A 426 -2.98 28.63 9.91
C LEU A 426 -2.51 29.94 10.57
N ALA A 427 -2.41 31.02 9.81
CA ALA A 427 -1.95 32.32 10.35
C ALA A 427 -2.97 33.00 11.27
N GLY A 428 -4.25 32.64 11.17
CA GLY A 428 -5.34 33.19 12.01
C GLY A 428 -5.61 32.41 13.30
N ALA A 429 -4.95 31.24 13.47
CA ALA A 429 -5.14 30.37 14.64
C ALA A 429 -4.07 30.53 15.74
N ASN A 430 -3.12 31.48 15.59
CA ASN A 430 -2.05 31.81 16.56
C ASN A 430 -2.37 33.08 17.39
#